data_35cc9ae1cbbe1685156ded20f2eef959
#
_entry.id   35cc9ae1cbbe1685156ded20f2eef959
#
_cell.length_a   1.000
_cell.length_b   1.000
_cell.length_c   1.000
_cell.angle_alpha   90.00
_cell.angle_beta   90.00
_cell.angle_gamma   90.00
#
_symmetry.space_group_name_H-M   'P 1'
#
loop_
_entity.id
_entity.type
_entity.pdbx_description
1 polymer ?
#
loop_
_entity_poly.entity_id
_entity_poly.type
_entity_poly.pdbx_seq_one_letter_code
_entity_poly.pdbx_strand_id
1 'polypeptide(L)'
;MNVKDLDFTIDLNEAQAWAKEVLQVKTSLFRWLYDPVPYIDSSLIFQPVLYNLQYNITKEDFREACGRYIDRNPKNYARTNFAFGWGEVILNTFSDACNAILSVLPPKGQVIEHIDGKPIAKENLHMIHIPIFSNDKAFSYVNGEKVF
;
A
#
# COMPACT_ATOMS: atom_id res chain seq x y z
N MET A 1 5.70 -0.36 -18.32
CA MET A 1 6.21 -0.47 -16.94
C MET A 1 7.01 -1.76 -16.87
N ASN A 2 8.23 -1.74 -16.37
CA ASN A 2 9.04 -2.96 -16.24
C ASN A 2 9.04 -3.37 -14.78
N VAL A 3 8.72 -4.64 -14.51
CA VAL A 3 8.86 -5.24 -13.19
C VAL A 3 10.32 -5.68 -13.02
N LYS A 4 10.90 -5.41 -11.88
CA LYS A 4 12.24 -5.88 -11.49
C LYS A 4 12.19 -6.36 -10.07
N ASP A 5 12.83 -7.50 -9.82
CA ASP A 5 13.12 -7.92 -8.46
C ASP A 5 14.18 -6.97 -7.87
N LEU A 6 13.95 -6.56 -6.63
CA LEU A 6 14.93 -5.79 -5.88
C LEU A 6 15.82 -6.75 -5.10
N ASP A 7 17.12 -6.52 -5.13
CA ASP A 7 18.08 -7.20 -4.25
C ASP A 7 17.95 -6.62 -2.84
N PHE A 8 16.88 -7.04 -2.18
CA PHE A 8 16.49 -6.56 -0.86
C PHE A 8 15.93 -7.72 -0.04
N THR A 9 16.52 -7.94 1.12
CA THR A 9 16.10 -9.00 2.04
C THR A 9 15.28 -8.41 3.18
N ILE A 10 14.15 -9.01 3.49
CA ILE A 10 13.31 -8.67 4.63
C ILE A 10 13.28 -9.81 5.65
N ASP A 11 13.15 -9.48 6.91
CA ASP A 11 12.73 -10.45 7.92
C ASP A 11 11.22 -10.64 7.81
N LEU A 12 10.83 -11.75 7.16
CA LEU A 12 9.43 -12.04 6.91
C LEU A 12 8.65 -12.31 8.21
N ASN A 13 9.30 -12.88 9.24
CA ASN A 13 8.65 -13.15 10.50
C ASN A 13 8.31 -11.86 11.24
N GLU A 14 9.25 -10.92 11.28
CA GLU A 14 9.01 -9.58 11.85
C GLU A 14 7.94 -8.82 11.07
N ALA A 15 7.99 -8.86 9.74
CA ALA A 15 6.98 -8.24 8.88
C ALA A 15 5.57 -8.80 9.15
N GLN A 16 5.46 -10.12 9.27
CA GLN A 16 4.19 -10.80 9.54
C GLN A 16 3.67 -10.53 10.96
N ALA A 17 4.54 -10.47 11.95
CA ALA A 17 4.17 -10.12 13.32
C ALA A 17 3.63 -8.69 13.37
N TRP A 18 4.36 -7.74 12.79
CA TRP A 18 3.92 -6.36 12.69
C TRP A 18 2.56 -6.21 11.98
N ALA A 19 2.39 -6.85 10.83
CA ALA A 19 1.14 -6.75 10.08
C ALA A 19 -0.05 -7.29 10.88
N LYS A 20 0.13 -8.38 11.65
CA LYS A 20 -0.91 -8.90 12.55
C LYS A 20 -1.27 -7.91 13.65
N GLU A 21 -0.29 -7.20 14.22
CA GLU A 21 -0.54 -6.17 15.22
C GLU A 21 -1.29 -4.98 14.62
N VAL A 22 -0.91 -4.50 13.42
CA VAL A 22 -1.63 -3.45 12.71
C VAL A 22 -3.10 -3.80 12.51
N LEU A 23 -3.40 -5.06 12.16
CA LEU A 23 -4.77 -5.53 11.95
C LEU A 23 -5.62 -5.52 13.25
N GLN A 24 -5.00 -5.54 14.41
CA GLN A 24 -5.68 -5.50 15.72
C GLN A 24 -6.01 -4.08 16.18
N VAL A 25 -5.46 -3.06 15.55
CA VAL A 25 -5.75 -1.66 15.90
C VAL A 25 -7.21 -1.34 15.61
N LYS A 26 -8.00 -1.15 16.67
CA LYS A 26 -9.46 -1.02 16.57
C LYS A 26 -9.93 0.30 15.98
N THR A 27 -9.16 1.36 16.13
CA THR A 27 -9.51 2.68 15.61
C THR A 27 -8.31 3.32 14.96
N SER A 28 -8.48 3.78 13.73
CA SER A 28 -7.48 4.58 13.07
C SER A 28 -8.13 5.54 12.09
N LEU A 29 -7.76 6.79 12.19
CA LEU A 29 -8.06 7.81 11.19
C LEU A 29 -7.43 7.48 9.84
N PHE A 30 -6.44 6.60 9.81
CA PHE A 30 -5.63 6.25 8.65
C PHE A 30 -5.93 4.87 8.07
N ARG A 31 -6.98 4.21 8.56
CA ARG A 31 -7.56 3.05 7.92
C ARG A 31 -8.50 3.52 6.81
N TRP A 32 -8.19 3.12 5.62
CA TRP A 32 -8.98 3.49 4.46
C TRP A 32 -9.60 2.26 3.81
N LEU A 33 -10.91 2.33 3.63
CA LEU A 33 -11.65 1.39 2.79
C LEU A 33 -11.82 2.02 1.41
N TYR A 34 -11.44 1.32 0.37
CA TYR A 34 -11.80 1.72 -0.98
C TYR A 34 -13.31 1.68 -1.15
N ASP A 35 -13.89 2.76 -1.65
CA ASP A 35 -15.30 2.76 -2.04
C ASP A 35 -15.50 1.78 -3.20
N PRO A 36 -16.52 0.91 -3.17
CA PRO A 36 -16.79 0.01 -4.27
C PRO A 36 -17.03 0.83 -5.55
N VAL A 37 -16.40 0.39 -6.63
CA VAL A 37 -16.65 1.00 -7.93
C VAL A 37 -18.08 0.66 -8.34
N PRO A 38 -18.95 1.64 -8.62
CA PRO A 38 -20.40 1.43 -8.73
C PRO A 38 -20.87 0.60 -9.94
N TYR A 39 -19.95 0.11 -10.76
CA TYR A 39 -20.27 -0.60 -12.01
C TYR A 39 -19.96 -2.09 -11.99
N ILE A 40 -19.50 -2.63 -10.87
CA ILE A 40 -19.08 -4.02 -10.76
C ILE A 40 -19.96 -4.66 -9.70
N ASP A 41 -20.48 -5.85 -10.01
CA ASP A 41 -21.24 -6.64 -9.07
C ASP A 41 -20.46 -6.76 -7.76
N SER A 42 -20.87 -5.96 -6.77
CA SER A 42 -20.20 -5.84 -5.48
C SER A 42 -20.17 -7.17 -4.70
N SER A 43 -20.91 -8.18 -5.16
CA SER A 43 -20.87 -9.53 -4.60
C SER A 43 -19.60 -10.30 -4.94
N LEU A 44 -18.85 -9.87 -5.97
CA LEU A 44 -17.68 -10.58 -6.49
C LEU A 44 -16.35 -9.86 -6.20
N ILE A 45 -16.37 -8.60 -5.77
CA ILE A 45 -15.16 -7.80 -5.54
C ILE A 45 -15.09 -7.34 -4.11
N PHE A 46 -14.14 -7.91 -3.39
CA PHE A 46 -13.77 -7.48 -2.06
C PHE A 46 -12.58 -6.51 -2.17
N GLN A 47 -12.81 -5.28 -1.81
CA GLN A 47 -11.81 -4.23 -1.88
C GLN A 47 -10.76 -4.41 -0.77
N PRO A 48 -9.50 -4.02 -1.00
CA PRO A 48 -8.48 -4.04 0.03
C PRO A 48 -8.78 -3.04 1.14
N VAL A 49 -8.42 -3.39 2.35
CA VAL A 49 -8.32 -2.45 3.45
C VAL A 49 -6.92 -1.87 3.46
N LEU A 50 -6.81 -0.54 3.48
CA LEU A 50 -5.55 0.17 3.45
C LEU A 50 -5.22 0.76 4.82
N TYR A 51 -4.02 0.49 5.30
CA TYR A 51 -3.45 1.07 6.50
C TYR A 51 -2.26 1.95 6.09
N ASN A 52 -2.46 3.25 6.13
CA ASN A 52 -1.41 4.17 5.70
C ASN A 52 -0.34 4.30 6.78
N LEU A 53 0.92 4.09 6.43
CA LEU A 53 2.05 4.26 7.33
C LEU A 53 2.51 5.72 7.40
N GLN A 54 2.16 6.49 6.38
CA GLN A 54 2.49 7.91 6.26
C GLN A 54 1.27 8.71 5.82
N TYR A 55 1.28 10.00 6.13
CA TYR A 55 0.30 10.97 5.64
C TYR A 55 0.96 12.30 5.32
N ASN A 56 0.43 13.02 4.34
CA ASN A 56 0.94 14.33 3.94
C ASN A 56 0.43 15.42 4.89
N ILE A 57 1.34 16.04 5.61
CA ILE A 57 1.03 17.07 6.63
C ILE A 57 0.58 18.41 6.04
N THR A 58 0.75 18.61 4.73
CA THR A 58 0.35 19.85 4.04
C THR A 58 -1.08 19.79 3.53
N LYS A 59 -1.77 18.67 3.71
CA LYS A 59 -3.13 18.43 3.22
C LYS A 59 -4.12 18.40 4.39
N GLU A 60 -5.18 19.18 4.26
CA GLU A 60 -6.27 19.19 5.24
C GLU A 60 -7.28 18.08 4.99
N ASP A 61 -7.53 17.74 3.72
CA ASP A 61 -8.40 16.63 3.36
C ASP A 61 -7.71 15.28 3.63
N PHE A 62 -8.37 14.43 4.40
CA PHE A 62 -7.86 13.14 4.80
C PHE A 62 -7.54 12.21 3.61
N ARG A 63 -8.34 12.23 2.56
CA ARG A 63 -8.13 11.39 1.38
C ARG A 63 -6.93 11.87 0.58
N GLU A 64 -6.72 13.18 0.51
CA GLU A 64 -5.52 13.75 -0.12
C GLU A 64 -4.29 13.48 0.72
N ALA A 65 -4.36 13.61 2.03
CA ALA A 65 -3.25 13.35 2.94
C ALA A 65 -2.79 11.89 2.90
N CYS A 66 -3.73 10.93 2.72
CA CYS A 66 -3.47 9.50 2.82
C CYS A 66 -3.38 8.76 1.48
N GLY A 67 -3.26 9.43 0.36
CA GLY A 67 -2.95 8.68 -0.83
C GLY A 67 -3.54 9.09 -2.17
N ARG A 68 -4.47 10.02 -2.24
CA ARG A 68 -4.92 10.54 -3.55
C ARG A 68 -3.94 11.51 -4.19
N TYR A 69 -3.09 12.10 -3.37
CA TYR A 69 -2.10 13.06 -3.80
C TYR A 69 -0.72 12.61 -3.38
N ILE A 70 0.16 12.43 -4.34
CA ILE A 70 1.56 12.12 -4.08
C ILE A 70 2.35 13.43 -4.23
N ASP A 71 2.89 13.88 -3.11
CA ASP A 71 3.86 14.96 -3.06
C ASP A 71 5.26 14.34 -3.08
N ARG A 72 6.13 14.88 -3.90
CA ARG A 72 7.51 14.37 -4.06
C ARG A 72 8.47 14.77 -2.94
N ASN A 73 8.06 15.65 -2.07
CA ASN A 73 8.89 16.05 -0.97
C ASN A 73 8.66 15.14 0.24
N PRO A 74 9.56 14.20 0.53
CA PRO A 74 9.37 13.28 1.66
C PRO A 74 9.29 14.00 3.02
N LYS A 75 9.79 15.23 3.12
CA LYS A 75 9.68 16.06 4.32
C LYS A 75 8.24 16.49 4.63
N ASN A 76 7.35 16.43 3.64
CA ASN A 76 5.94 16.73 3.81
C ASN A 76 5.13 15.55 4.35
N TYR A 77 5.79 14.44 4.69
CA TYR A 77 5.13 13.26 5.23
C TYR A 77 5.50 13.02 6.69
N ALA A 78 4.48 12.77 7.49
CA ALA A 78 4.62 12.30 8.86
C ALA A 78 4.18 10.84 8.97
N ARG A 79 4.70 10.15 9.97
CA ARG A 79 4.35 8.76 10.28
C ARG A 79 3.01 8.68 11.00
N THR A 80 2.25 7.66 10.69
CA THR A 80 1.03 7.31 11.42
C THR A 80 1.34 6.39 12.59
N ASN A 81 0.33 6.07 13.38
CA ASN A 81 0.42 5.08 14.44
C ASN A 81 0.61 3.62 13.97
N PHE A 82 0.61 3.38 12.66
CA PHE A 82 0.94 2.08 12.07
C PHE A 82 2.42 1.92 11.73
N ALA A 83 3.18 3.02 11.72
CA ALA A 83 4.60 3.05 11.41
C ALA A 83 5.45 2.73 12.65
N PHE A 84 5.24 1.56 13.24
CA PHE A 84 6.03 1.03 14.36
C PHE A 84 6.71 -0.28 13.96
N GLY A 85 7.67 -0.74 14.74
CA GLY A 85 8.34 -2.02 14.52
C GLY A 85 8.87 -2.15 13.08
N TRP A 86 8.49 -3.22 12.40
CA TRP A 86 8.92 -3.46 11.02
C TRP A 86 8.44 -2.37 10.05
N GLY A 87 7.27 -1.78 10.27
CA GLY A 87 6.78 -0.65 9.47
C GLY A 87 7.70 0.56 9.56
N GLU A 88 8.29 0.82 10.71
CA GLU A 88 9.31 1.85 10.88
C GLU A 88 10.62 1.49 10.17
N VAL A 89 11.05 0.24 10.26
CA VAL A 89 12.25 -0.25 9.56
C VAL A 89 12.13 -0.02 8.05
N ILE A 90 10.99 -0.34 7.46
CA ILE A 90 10.74 -0.13 6.03
C ILE A 90 10.79 1.35 5.66
N LEU A 91 10.16 2.22 6.45
CA LEU A 91 10.20 3.67 6.19
C LEU A 91 11.59 4.27 6.36
N ASN A 92 12.43 3.70 7.21
CA ASN A 92 13.82 4.11 7.34
C ASN A 92 14.67 3.62 6.18
N THR A 93 14.39 2.42 5.68
CA THR A 93 15.10 1.83 4.53
C THR A 93 14.79 2.60 3.24
N PHE A 94 13.54 3.00 3.05
CA PHE A 94 13.09 3.81 1.93
C PHE A 94 12.74 5.24 2.41
N SER A 95 13.75 5.96 2.89
CA SER A 95 13.56 7.27 3.56
C SER A 95 13.02 8.39 2.65
N ASP A 96 13.08 8.19 1.34
CA ASP A 96 12.51 9.06 0.31
C ASP A 96 11.12 8.62 -0.17
N ALA A 97 10.52 7.60 0.47
CA ALA A 97 9.17 7.17 0.16
C ALA A 97 8.17 8.30 0.43
N CYS A 98 7.37 8.61 -0.58
CA CYS A 98 6.30 9.63 -0.50
C CYS A 98 4.95 9.02 -0.17
N ASN A 99 4.84 7.72 -0.13
CA ASN A 99 3.64 7.00 0.32
C ASN A 99 4.01 5.57 0.70
N ALA A 100 3.50 5.10 1.81
CA ALA A 100 3.68 3.72 2.25
C ALA A 100 2.39 3.20 2.87
N ILE A 101 1.93 2.06 2.39
CA ILE A 101 0.62 1.50 2.74
C ILE A 101 0.75 0.01 2.98
N LEU A 102 0.21 -0.48 4.09
CA LEU A 102 -0.14 -1.90 4.23
C LEU A 102 -1.50 -2.13 3.59
N SER A 103 -1.53 -2.88 2.51
CA SER A 103 -2.76 -3.29 1.82
C SER A 103 -3.14 -4.70 2.21
N VAL A 104 -4.38 -4.89 2.65
CA VAL A 104 -4.90 -6.20 3.08
C VAL A 104 -6.08 -6.59 2.22
N LEU A 105 -5.88 -7.60 1.41
CA LEU A 105 -6.93 -8.16 0.56
C LEU A 105 -7.62 -9.31 1.30
N PRO A 106 -8.95 -9.24 1.52
CA PRO A 106 -9.67 -10.31 2.17
C PRO A 106 -9.71 -11.58 1.30
N PRO A 107 -10.07 -12.74 1.85
CA PRO A 107 -10.27 -13.96 1.07
C PRO A 107 -11.20 -13.72 -0.12
N LYS A 108 -10.81 -14.20 -1.31
CA LYS A 108 -11.48 -13.96 -2.60
C LYS A 108 -11.52 -12.49 -3.06
N GLY A 109 -10.82 -11.61 -2.35
CA GLY A 109 -10.70 -10.21 -2.73
C GLY A 109 -9.93 -10.03 -4.03
N GLN A 110 -10.27 -9.00 -4.78
CA GLN A 110 -9.61 -8.64 -6.03
C GLN A 110 -9.37 -7.14 -6.07
N VAL A 111 -8.24 -6.76 -6.63
CA VAL A 111 -8.00 -5.40 -7.13
C VAL A 111 -8.23 -5.45 -8.62
N ILE A 112 -9.11 -4.60 -9.12
CA ILE A 112 -9.42 -4.55 -10.55
C ILE A 112 -8.17 -4.07 -11.30
N GLU A 113 -8.04 -4.54 -12.54
CA GLU A 113 -7.06 -3.99 -13.45
C GLU A 113 -7.25 -2.46 -13.57
N HIS A 114 -6.20 -1.73 -13.31
CA HIS A 114 -6.19 -0.28 -13.36
C HIS A 114 -4.81 0.22 -13.78
N ILE A 115 -4.76 1.45 -14.19
CA ILE A 115 -3.51 2.16 -14.44
C ILE A 115 -3.35 3.15 -13.30
N ASP A 116 -2.27 3.04 -12.56
CA ASP A 116 -1.91 4.02 -11.56
C ASP A 116 -1.76 5.39 -12.21
N GLY A 117 -2.38 6.39 -11.57
CA GLY A 117 -2.63 7.67 -12.18
C GLY A 117 -1.40 8.38 -12.76
N LYS A 118 -1.65 9.29 -13.68
CA LYS A 118 -0.66 10.05 -14.46
C LYS A 118 0.58 10.59 -13.71
N PRO A 119 0.55 10.92 -12.41
CA PRO A 119 1.75 11.34 -11.69
C PRO A 119 2.84 10.28 -11.62
N ILE A 120 2.49 9.01 -11.37
CA ILE A 120 3.46 7.92 -11.21
C ILE A 120 4.21 7.67 -12.52
N ALA A 121 3.49 7.60 -13.64
CA ALA A 121 4.09 7.33 -14.95
C ALA A 121 4.94 8.50 -15.50
N LYS A 122 4.60 9.74 -15.16
CA LYS A 122 5.29 10.94 -15.69
C LYS A 122 6.52 11.34 -14.88
N GLU A 123 6.67 10.81 -13.68
CA GLU A 123 7.51 11.45 -12.69
C GLU A 123 8.68 10.57 -12.19
N ASN A 124 8.98 9.47 -12.86
CA ASN A 124 10.01 8.51 -12.44
C ASN A 124 9.81 8.00 -11.00
N LEU A 125 8.56 7.91 -10.55
CA LEU A 125 8.24 7.27 -9.30
C LEU A 125 8.26 5.75 -9.47
N HIS A 126 8.75 5.05 -8.48
CA HIS A 126 8.76 3.60 -8.43
C HIS A 126 7.75 3.11 -7.40
N MET A 127 7.02 2.07 -7.73
CA MET A 127 6.17 1.37 -6.79
C MET A 127 6.90 0.10 -6.36
N ILE A 128 7.05 -0.09 -5.05
CA ILE A 128 7.67 -1.27 -4.46
C ILE A 128 6.57 -2.08 -3.79
N HIS A 129 6.42 -3.32 -4.22
CA HIS A 129 5.51 -4.27 -3.60
C HIS A 129 6.30 -5.26 -2.75
N ILE A 130 5.89 -5.42 -1.50
CA ILE A 130 6.50 -6.35 -0.55
C ILE A 130 5.41 -7.33 -0.10
N PRO A 131 5.35 -8.55 -0.65
CA PRO A 131 4.38 -9.56 -0.23
C PRO A 131 4.73 -10.06 1.17
N ILE A 132 3.88 -9.77 2.16
CA ILE A 132 4.07 -10.20 3.56
C ILE A 132 3.33 -11.51 3.82
N PHE A 133 2.13 -11.64 3.30
CA PHE A 133 1.35 -12.87 3.30
C PHE A 133 0.93 -13.19 1.87
N SER A 134 1.15 -14.42 1.47
CA SER A 134 0.76 -14.91 0.15
C SER A 134 0.43 -16.40 0.21
N ASN A 135 -0.13 -16.93 -0.86
CA ASN A 135 -0.38 -18.34 -1.08
C ASN A 135 -0.43 -18.62 -2.59
N ASP A 136 -0.46 -19.89 -2.98
CA ASP A 136 -0.43 -20.34 -4.39
C ASP A 136 -1.56 -19.78 -5.27
N LYS A 137 -2.63 -19.27 -4.66
CA LYS A 137 -3.78 -18.68 -5.35
C LYS A 137 -3.76 -17.16 -5.37
N ALA A 138 -2.84 -16.53 -4.63
CA ALA A 138 -2.66 -15.09 -4.65
C ALA A 138 -1.65 -14.74 -5.75
N PHE A 139 -2.05 -13.86 -6.65
CA PHE A 139 -1.20 -13.42 -7.75
C PHE A 139 -1.59 -12.03 -8.21
N SER A 140 -0.63 -11.37 -8.85
CA SER A 140 -0.82 -10.11 -9.54
C SER A 140 -0.42 -10.22 -11.00
N TYR A 141 -1.03 -9.40 -11.82
CA TYR A 141 -0.61 -9.20 -13.21
C TYR A 141 -0.10 -7.77 -13.39
N VAL A 142 1.02 -7.66 -14.10
CA VAL A 142 1.54 -6.37 -14.57
C VAL A 142 1.77 -6.49 -16.06
N ASN A 143 1.11 -5.65 -16.86
CA ASN A 143 1.14 -5.71 -18.33
C ASN A 143 0.79 -7.10 -18.90
N GLY A 144 -0.13 -7.81 -18.25
CA GLY A 144 -0.56 -9.15 -18.66
C GLY A 144 0.38 -10.29 -18.23
N GLU A 145 1.49 -10.00 -17.58
CA GLU A 145 2.40 -10.99 -17.02
C GLU A 145 2.12 -11.24 -15.54
N LYS A 146 2.05 -12.51 -15.18
CA LYS A 146 1.90 -12.91 -13.77
C LYS A 146 3.21 -12.65 -13.03
N VAL A 147 3.18 -11.90 -11.95
CA VAL A 147 4.38 -11.46 -11.23
C VAL A 147 4.55 -12.04 -9.83
N PHE A 148 3.51 -12.46 -9.16
CA PHE A 148 3.53 -13.24 -7.90
C PHE A 148 2.14 -13.77 -7.58
#